data_c43ffd3469c4793efcb65f95e01e580b
#
_entry.id   c43ffd3469c4793efcb65f95e01e580b
#
_cell.length_a   1.000
_cell.length_b   1.000
_cell.length_c   1.000
_cell.angle_alpha   90.00
_cell.angle_beta   90.00
_cell.angle_gamma   90.00
#
_symmetry.space_group_name_H-M   'P 1'
#
loop_
_entity.id
_entity.type
_entity.pdbx_description
1 polymer ?
#
loop_
_entity_poly.entity_id
_entity_poly.type
_entity_poly.pdbx_seq_one_letter_code
_entity_poly.pdbx_strand_id
1 'polypeptide(L)'
;NQPLVVVDGTPMDNFTGGVDDVWGNSGADMGNGLSDINPEDIESMTVLKGASAAALYGSRAGNGVILITTKSGRKNEGLGITINAGITAETIFLKPDLQNDFGQGSVGVYDNQSRLSWGPKAMGQMVTDWRGNQIPLHTYDNIDAFFRTGTSFNEGVSFQQNIKGTAVFASVNRSDDASITPRSKLNKTNITLRATTFLDEAEKWKVDAKVNYINQNAHNRPIQGVNPSNAFNTIYNLPRSLNIREFEDDVDEQGNMIWYDASKNPQENPYWVTRYRQNEDTRNRLLGNISLKYAPTDWFDIELRGGTDYYTTTKSEKVYAGGNTSPRGLYTEGSETFYENNFSFLATARKDNLIDRLGGFVTFGGNLMLQQRNKMNASAGELLVPNLFSLNNGVNKPTVTSELIRRRMNSLYGSLQLNWDG
;
A
#
# COMPACT_ATOMS: atom_id res chain seq x y z
N ASN A 1 6.91 10.01 -9.06
CA ASN A 1 5.90 10.86 -9.71
C ASN A 1 4.63 10.04 -9.91
N GLN A 2 3.60 10.27 -9.07
CA GLN A 2 2.32 9.58 -9.15
C GLN A 2 1.22 10.51 -9.67
N PRO A 3 0.18 9.97 -10.34
CA PRO A 3 -1.00 10.75 -10.70
C PRO A 3 -1.79 11.16 -9.45
N LEU A 4 -2.53 12.25 -9.54
CA LEU A 4 -3.52 12.60 -8.53
C LEU A 4 -4.70 11.63 -8.61
N VAL A 5 -5.11 11.08 -7.49
CA VAL A 5 -6.33 10.26 -7.39
C VAL A 5 -7.45 11.14 -6.86
N VAL A 6 -8.61 11.09 -7.53
CA VAL A 6 -9.80 11.83 -7.14
C VAL A 6 -10.98 10.86 -7.07
N VAL A 7 -11.60 10.77 -5.91
CA VAL A 7 -12.72 9.86 -5.65
C VAL A 7 -14.01 10.69 -5.47
N ASP A 8 -14.98 10.49 -6.34
CA ASP A 8 -16.25 11.25 -6.36
C ASP A 8 -16.03 12.77 -6.28
N GLY A 9 -14.97 13.26 -6.97
CA GLY A 9 -14.59 14.66 -7.03
C GLY A 9 -13.77 15.17 -5.85
N THR A 10 -13.46 14.35 -4.85
CA THR A 10 -12.58 14.71 -3.74
C THR A 10 -11.17 14.17 -3.98
N PRO A 11 -10.13 15.02 -4.01
CA PRO A 11 -8.75 14.58 -4.08
C PRO A 11 -8.39 13.70 -2.88
N MET A 12 -7.63 12.66 -3.14
CA MET A 12 -7.17 11.69 -2.15
C MET A 12 -5.65 11.65 -2.11
N ASP A 13 -5.06 11.55 -0.92
CA ASP A 13 -3.62 11.34 -0.78
C ASP A 13 -3.22 9.97 -1.32
N ASN A 14 -2.37 9.99 -2.35
CA ASN A 14 -1.82 8.79 -2.95
C ASN A 14 -0.36 8.65 -2.49
N PHE A 15 -0.19 8.41 -1.18
CA PHE A 15 1.13 8.25 -0.58
C PHE A 15 1.86 7.05 -1.17
N THR A 16 3.19 7.12 -1.17
CA THR A 16 4.09 5.99 -1.39
C THR A 16 4.75 5.64 -0.07
N GLY A 17 4.60 4.41 0.35
CA GLY A 17 4.97 3.99 1.70
C GLY A 17 6.39 3.48 1.89
N GLY A 18 7.34 3.80 1.05
CA GLY A 18 8.75 3.45 1.26
C GLY A 18 9.58 4.71 1.51
N VAL A 19 10.51 4.66 2.45
CA VAL A 19 11.59 5.65 2.56
C VAL A 19 12.85 4.96 2.04
N ASP A 20 13.30 5.35 0.85
CA ASP A 20 14.60 4.94 0.36
C ASP A 20 15.67 5.77 1.07
N ASP A 21 16.65 5.13 1.67
CA ASP A 21 17.85 5.82 2.10
C ASP A 21 18.79 6.09 0.92
N VAL A 22 19.84 6.86 1.17
CA VAL A 22 20.85 7.20 0.13
C VAL A 22 21.61 5.99 -0.42
N TRP A 23 21.45 4.82 0.18
CA TRP A 23 22.09 3.57 -0.21
C TRP A 23 21.13 2.62 -0.93
N GLY A 24 19.88 3.06 -1.21
CA GLY A 24 18.84 2.24 -1.84
C GLY A 24 18.26 1.16 -0.92
N ASN A 25 18.42 1.31 0.40
CA ASN A 25 17.73 0.46 1.36
C ASN A 25 16.31 0.99 1.53
N SER A 26 15.37 0.33 0.89
CA SER A 26 13.96 0.64 1.11
C SER A 26 13.47 0.08 2.43
N GLY A 27 12.61 0.81 3.09
CA GLY A 27 11.81 0.29 4.19
C GLY A 27 10.73 -0.68 3.70
N ALA A 28 9.80 -1.04 4.58
CA ALA A 28 8.62 -1.82 4.19
C ALA A 28 7.74 -1.01 3.23
N ASP A 29 7.29 -1.64 2.16
CA ASP A 29 6.32 -1.04 1.24
C ASP A 29 4.92 -1.03 1.89
N MET A 30 4.43 0.16 2.18
CA MET A 30 3.11 0.35 2.80
C MET A 30 1.97 0.46 1.77
N GLY A 31 2.25 0.20 0.49
CA GLY A 31 1.32 0.36 -0.62
C GLY A 31 1.13 1.82 -1.02
N ASN A 32 0.02 2.10 -1.69
CA ASN A 32 -0.37 3.44 -2.09
C ASN A 32 -1.84 3.71 -1.75
N GLY A 33 -2.26 4.98 -1.82
CA GLY A 33 -3.62 5.37 -1.47
C GLY A 33 -4.68 4.74 -2.38
N LEU A 34 -4.37 4.51 -3.66
CA LEU A 34 -5.29 3.88 -4.61
C LEU A 34 -5.65 2.44 -4.19
N SER A 35 -4.71 1.70 -3.61
CA SER A 35 -4.94 0.34 -3.12
C SER A 35 -5.90 0.26 -1.92
N ASP A 36 -6.20 1.38 -1.29
CA ASP A 36 -7.17 1.44 -0.19
C ASP A 36 -8.62 1.32 -0.69
N ILE A 37 -8.88 1.69 -1.96
CA ILE A 37 -10.23 1.65 -2.52
C ILE A 37 -10.58 0.22 -2.91
N ASN A 38 -11.78 -0.23 -2.50
CA ASN A 38 -12.26 -1.53 -2.93
C ASN A 38 -12.73 -1.49 -4.39
N PRO A 39 -12.17 -2.33 -5.29
CA PRO A 39 -12.56 -2.38 -6.70
C PRO A 39 -14.06 -2.67 -6.91
N GLU A 40 -14.68 -3.47 -6.04
CA GLU A 40 -16.10 -3.82 -6.11
C GLU A 40 -17.04 -2.63 -5.87
N ASP A 41 -16.56 -1.55 -5.24
CA ASP A 41 -17.33 -0.32 -5.03
C ASP A 41 -17.17 0.69 -6.18
N ILE A 42 -16.30 0.42 -7.16
CA ILE A 42 -16.05 1.29 -8.31
C ILE A 42 -17.13 1.09 -9.37
N GLU A 43 -17.74 2.18 -9.84
CA GLU A 43 -18.63 2.20 -11.00
C GLU A 43 -17.86 2.51 -12.28
N SER A 44 -16.96 3.49 -12.24
CA SER A 44 -16.12 3.86 -13.39
C SER A 44 -14.77 4.45 -12.96
N MET A 45 -13.78 4.28 -13.83
CA MET A 45 -12.46 4.89 -13.69
C MET A 45 -12.10 5.60 -15.01
N THR A 46 -11.70 6.87 -14.90
CA THR A 46 -11.27 7.69 -16.04
C THR A 46 -9.90 8.27 -15.78
N VAL A 47 -9.02 8.19 -16.77
CA VAL A 47 -7.68 8.76 -16.68
C VAL A 47 -7.63 10.05 -17.51
N LEU A 48 -7.42 11.20 -16.84
CA LEU A 48 -7.19 12.47 -17.48
C LEU A 48 -5.68 12.69 -17.65
N LYS A 49 -5.27 13.02 -18.87
CA LYS A 49 -3.87 13.30 -19.24
C LYS A 49 -3.73 14.74 -19.73
N GLY A 50 -2.55 15.34 -19.54
CA GLY A 50 -2.17 16.61 -20.12
C GLY A 50 -2.99 17.81 -19.62
N ALA A 51 -3.30 18.74 -20.54
CA ALA A 51 -3.86 20.05 -20.23
C ALA A 51 -5.26 19.99 -19.58
N SER A 52 -6.10 19.01 -19.92
CA SER A 52 -7.43 18.87 -19.35
C SER A 52 -7.38 18.52 -17.86
N ALA A 53 -6.41 17.70 -17.45
CA ALA A 53 -6.17 17.40 -16.05
C ALA A 53 -5.69 18.64 -15.28
N ALA A 54 -4.72 19.37 -15.86
CA ALA A 54 -4.16 20.57 -15.25
C ALA A 54 -5.19 21.71 -15.12
N ALA A 55 -6.12 21.84 -16.05
CA ALA A 55 -7.18 22.85 -16.00
C ALA A 55 -8.13 22.67 -14.81
N LEU A 56 -8.42 21.43 -14.42
CA LEU A 56 -9.36 21.12 -13.32
C LEU A 56 -8.66 21.04 -11.95
N TYR A 57 -7.44 20.51 -11.90
CA TYR A 57 -6.73 20.18 -10.65
C TYR A 57 -5.40 20.90 -10.46
N GLY A 58 -5.09 21.85 -11.35
CA GLY A 58 -3.89 22.68 -11.26
C GLY A 58 -2.58 21.88 -11.31
N SER A 59 -1.55 22.38 -10.63
CA SER A 59 -0.21 21.78 -10.61
C SER A 59 -0.17 20.35 -10.02
N ARG A 60 -1.16 19.95 -9.23
CA ARG A 60 -1.27 18.58 -8.69
C ARG A 60 -1.51 17.54 -9.78
N ALA A 61 -2.06 17.96 -10.91
CA ALA A 61 -2.36 17.10 -12.06
C ALA A 61 -1.19 16.99 -13.07
N GLY A 62 0.00 17.48 -12.74
CA GLY A 62 1.17 17.47 -13.64
C GLY A 62 1.54 16.07 -14.15
N ASN A 63 1.23 15.01 -13.39
CA ASN A 63 1.41 13.61 -13.78
C ASN A 63 0.10 12.91 -14.21
N GLY A 64 -0.95 13.69 -14.52
CA GLY A 64 -2.30 13.20 -14.82
C GLY A 64 -3.17 13.03 -13.56
N VAL A 65 -4.44 12.66 -13.81
CA VAL A 65 -5.43 12.44 -12.77
C VAL A 65 -6.17 11.13 -13.03
N ILE A 66 -6.36 10.33 -12.01
CA ILE A 66 -7.24 9.16 -12.01
C ILE A 66 -8.53 9.58 -11.31
N LEU A 67 -9.62 9.68 -12.08
CA LEU A 67 -10.96 9.95 -11.57
C LEU A 67 -11.65 8.62 -11.28
N ILE A 68 -12.09 8.43 -10.07
CA ILE A 68 -12.83 7.26 -9.64
C ILE A 68 -14.24 7.71 -9.26
N THR A 69 -15.23 7.13 -9.92
CA THR A 69 -16.65 7.25 -9.53
C THR A 69 -17.05 5.96 -8.87
N THR A 70 -17.57 6.06 -7.65
CA THR A 70 -18.04 4.88 -6.91
C THR A 70 -19.53 4.65 -7.17
N LYS A 71 -19.95 3.41 -6.95
CA LYS A 71 -21.35 3.00 -7.11
C LYS A 71 -22.28 3.91 -6.29
N SER A 72 -23.40 4.24 -6.89
CA SER A 72 -24.52 4.96 -6.26
C SER A 72 -25.75 4.07 -6.21
N GLY A 73 -26.73 4.43 -5.39
CA GLY A 73 -27.99 3.71 -5.36
C GLY A 73 -28.71 3.83 -6.71
N ARG A 74 -29.27 2.73 -7.17
CA ARG A 74 -30.15 2.68 -8.35
C ARG A 74 -31.33 1.76 -8.05
N LYS A 75 -32.44 1.95 -8.78
CA LYS A 75 -33.56 1.04 -8.67
C LYS A 75 -33.15 -0.33 -9.20
N ASN A 76 -33.26 -1.34 -8.35
CA ASN A 76 -33.04 -2.74 -8.72
C ASN A 76 -34.39 -3.50 -8.63
N GLU A 77 -34.56 -4.49 -9.48
CA GLU A 77 -35.58 -5.50 -9.30
C GLU A 77 -35.14 -6.46 -8.19
N GLY A 78 -35.99 -6.65 -7.16
CA GLY A 78 -35.64 -7.45 -5.99
C GLY A 78 -35.04 -6.68 -4.83
N LEU A 79 -34.27 -7.36 -3.98
CA LEU A 79 -33.72 -6.81 -2.72
C LEU A 79 -32.55 -5.85 -2.92
N GLY A 80 -31.89 -5.85 -4.07
CA GLY A 80 -30.73 -5.02 -4.33
C GLY A 80 -29.45 -5.44 -3.56
N ILE A 81 -29.37 -6.70 -3.12
CA ILE A 81 -28.23 -7.25 -2.38
C ILE A 81 -27.33 -8.02 -3.34
N THR A 82 -26.02 -7.77 -3.26
CA THR A 82 -24.99 -8.53 -3.96
C THR A 82 -24.01 -9.08 -2.94
N ILE A 83 -23.65 -10.36 -3.08
CA ILE A 83 -22.66 -11.04 -2.25
C ILE A 83 -21.53 -11.50 -3.18
N ASN A 84 -20.31 -11.14 -2.84
CA ASN A 84 -19.10 -11.53 -3.56
C ASN A 84 -18.19 -12.33 -2.62
N ALA A 85 -17.62 -13.42 -3.15
CA ALA A 85 -16.58 -14.16 -2.46
C ALA A 85 -15.56 -14.66 -3.49
N GLY A 86 -14.28 -14.53 -3.18
CA GLY A 86 -13.20 -14.94 -4.07
C GLY A 86 -12.00 -15.46 -3.30
N ILE A 87 -11.31 -16.42 -3.88
CA ILE A 87 -10.03 -16.92 -3.40
C ILE A 87 -9.01 -16.84 -4.55
N THR A 88 -7.83 -16.33 -4.25
CA THR A 88 -6.71 -16.28 -5.19
C THR A 88 -5.52 -17.01 -4.59
N ALA A 89 -4.82 -17.80 -5.40
CA ALA A 89 -3.56 -18.43 -5.05
C ALA A 89 -2.45 -17.82 -5.93
N GLU A 90 -1.34 -17.43 -5.32
CA GLU A 90 -0.21 -16.79 -5.99
C GLU A 90 1.07 -17.59 -5.80
N THR A 91 1.82 -17.79 -6.88
CA THR A 91 3.13 -18.43 -6.84
C THR A 91 4.13 -17.60 -7.65
N ILE A 92 5.42 -17.79 -7.39
CA ILE A 92 6.48 -17.14 -8.18
C ILE A 92 6.47 -17.74 -9.57
N PHE A 93 6.16 -16.93 -10.58
CA PHE A 93 6.14 -17.34 -11.98
C PHE A 93 7.49 -17.12 -12.68
N LEU A 94 8.12 -15.95 -12.46
CA LEU A 94 9.43 -15.63 -13.03
C LEU A 94 10.49 -15.70 -11.94
N LYS A 95 11.52 -16.51 -12.18
CA LYS A 95 12.69 -16.67 -11.33
C LYS A 95 13.95 -16.36 -12.14
N PRO A 96 15.02 -15.84 -11.49
CA PRO A 96 16.32 -15.75 -12.15
C PRO A 96 16.81 -17.17 -12.53
N ASP A 97 17.37 -17.29 -13.72
CA ASP A 97 18.04 -18.52 -14.15
C ASP A 97 19.43 -18.60 -13.48
N LEU A 98 19.48 -19.31 -12.37
CA LEU A 98 20.67 -19.47 -11.57
C LEU A 98 21.43 -20.73 -11.99
N GLN A 99 22.77 -20.66 -11.97
CA GLN A 99 23.60 -21.82 -12.24
C GLN A 99 23.38 -22.94 -11.20
N ASN A 100 23.47 -24.20 -11.61
CA ASN A 100 23.30 -25.37 -10.77
C ASN A 100 24.47 -26.39 -10.90
N ASP A 101 25.59 -25.96 -11.50
CA ASP A 101 26.75 -26.81 -11.74
C ASP A 101 27.80 -26.74 -10.64
N PHE A 102 27.96 -25.56 -10.00
CA PHE A 102 29.04 -25.31 -9.05
C PHE A 102 28.50 -25.06 -7.64
N GLY A 103 29.21 -25.57 -6.66
CA GLY A 103 28.92 -25.39 -5.24
C GLY A 103 29.53 -24.11 -4.65
N GLN A 104 29.41 -24.00 -3.35
CA GLN A 104 29.94 -22.89 -2.56
C GLN A 104 31.45 -22.77 -2.67
N GLY A 105 31.96 -21.54 -2.77
CA GLY A 105 33.37 -21.26 -2.91
C GLY A 105 33.73 -20.36 -4.08
N SER A 106 35.00 -20.29 -4.43
CA SER A 106 35.49 -19.48 -5.55
C SER A 106 36.68 -20.17 -6.25
N VAL A 107 36.87 -19.87 -7.55
CA VAL A 107 38.01 -20.35 -8.35
C VAL A 107 38.13 -21.89 -8.32
N GLY A 108 37.00 -22.59 -8.26
CA GLY A 108 36.96 -24.08 -8.21
C GLY A 108 37.34 -24.68 -6.85
N VAL A 109 37.56 -23.87 -5.81
CA VAL A 109 37.89 -24.31 -4.44
C VAL A 109 36.63 -24.19 -3.56
N TYR A 110 36.31 -25.26 -2.83
CA TYR A 110 35.23 -25.25 -1.87
C TYR A 110 35.61 -24.47 -0.60
N ASP A 111 34.69 -23.61 -0.18
CA ASP A 111 34.82 -22.84 1.08
C ASP A 111 33.41 -22.73 1.70
N ASN A 112 33.24 -23.37 2.86
CA ASN A 112 31.96 -23.45 3.56
C ASN A 112 31.52 -22.13 4.23
N GLN A 113 32.31 -21.08 4.19
CA GLN A 113 32.00 -19.72 4.65
C GLN A 113 31.82 -18.74 3.47
N SER A 114 32.11 -19.17 2.25
CA SER A 114 32.00 -18.33 1.06
C SER A 114 30.54 -17.98 0.74
N ARG A 115 30.32 -16.78 0.28
CA ARG A 115 29.02 -16.33 -0.28
C ARG A 115 28.93 -16.56 -1.79
N LEU A 116 29.97 -17.03 -2.42
CA LEU A 116 30.04 -17.25 -3.85
C LEU A 116 29.68 -18.70 -4.19
N SER A 117 29.19 -18.92 -5.39
CA SER A 117 28.83 -20.22 -5.94
C SER A 117 29.73 -20.59 -7.12
N TRP A 118 31.03 -20.35 -6.99
CA TRP A 118 32.06 -20.65 -7.99
C TRP A 118 33.16 -21.56 -7.43
N GLY A 119 32.77 -22.42 -6.48
CA GLY A 119 33.60 -23.49 -5.94
C GLY A 119 33.69 -24.66 -6.94
N PRO A 120 33.99 -25.90 -6.49
CA PRO A 120 34.07 -27.05 -7.36
C PRO A 120 32.75 -27.43 -7.98
N LYS A 121 32.81 -28.16 -9.11
CA LYS A 121 31.60 -28.72 -9.73
C LYS A 121 30.93 -29.69 -8.75
N ALA A 122 29.60 -29.55 -8.61
CA ALA A 122 28.81 -30.38 -7.70
C ALA A 122 28.51 -31.75 -8.36
N MET A 123 29.30 -32.75 -8.02
CA MET A 123 29.20 -34.12 -8.54
C MET A 123 28.93 -35.16 -7.44
N GLY A 124 28.53 -34.74 -6.25
CA GLY A 124 28.30 -35.61 -5.11
C GLY A 124 29.55 -35.97 -4.29
N GLN A 125 30.69 -35.33 -4.58
CA GLN A 125 31.90 -35.51 -3.77
C GLN A 125 31.67 -35.00 -2.35
N MET A 126 32.30 -35.65 -1.39
CA MET A 126 32.19 -35.29 0.04
C MET A 126 32.93 -33.96 0.32
N VAL A 127 32.24 -33.07 1.01
CA VAL A 127 32.77 -31.79 1.49
C VAL A 127 32.41 -31.59 2.96
N THR A 128 33.14 -30.74 3.65
CA THR A 128 32.80 -30.38 5.05
C THR A 128 31.87 -29.19 5.04
N ASP A 129 30.65 -29.36 5.54
CA ASP A 129 29.67 -28.28 5.65
C ASP A 129 30.06 -27.23 6.70
N TRP A 130 29.26 -26.20 6.85
CA TRP A 130 29.45 -25.11 7.82
C TRP A 130 29.32 -25.56 9.28
N ARG A 131 28.69 -26.74 9.54
CA ARG A 131 28.60 -27.37 10.88
C ARG A 131 29.75 -28.33 11.16
N GLY A 132 30.63 -28.59 10.19
CA GLY A 132 31.74 -29.54 10.30
C GLY A 132 31.38 -30.97 9.88
N ASN A 133 30.19 -31.22 9.34
CA ASN A 133 29.76 -32.53 8.88
C ASN A 133 30.27 -32.83 7.48
N GLN A 134 30.51 -34.12 7.18
CA GLN A 134 30.77 -34.57 5.84
C GLN A 134 29.48 -34.78 5.06
N ILE A 135 29.24 -33.99 4.02
CA ILE A 135 28.04 -34.06 3.18
C ILE A 135 28.42 -34.20 1.72
N PRO A 136 27.59 -34.83 0.87
CA PRO A 136 27.77 -34.80 -0.57
C PRO A 136 27.46 -33.42 -1.13
N LEU A 137 28.33 -32.91 -2.00
CA LEU A 137 28.16 -31.58 -2.62
C LEU A 137 27.08 -31.65 -3.72
N HIS A 138 25.92 -31.02 -3.45
CA HIS A 138 24.79 -30.85 -4.36
C HIS A 138 24.36 -29.40 -4.42
N THR A 139 23.56 -29.05 -5.41
CA THR A 139 22.89 -27.75 -5.53
C THR A 139 21.42 -27.87 -5.19
N TYR A 140 20.82 -26.78 -4.69
CA TYR A 140 19.43 -26.75 -4.22
C TYR A 140 18.66 -25.59 -4.85
N ASP A 141 17.35 -25.79 -5.09
CA ASP A 141 16.44 -24.71 -5.45
C ASP A 141 15.90 -24.05 -4.16
N ASN A 142 16.66 -23.07 -3.67
CA ASN A 142 16.34 -22.36 -2.45
C ASN A 142 15.14 -21.41 -2.60
N ILE A 143 14.83 -20.99 -3.82
CA ILE A 143 13.69 -20.11 -4.10
C ILE A 143 12.39 -20.89 -3.84
N ASP A 144 12.21 -22.05 -4.46
CA ASP A 144 11.03 -22.88 -4.25
C ASP A 144 10.98 -23.50 -2.85
N ALA A 145 12.13 -23.69 -2.21
CA ALA A 145 12.19 -24.24 -0.86
C ALA A 145 11.74 -23.26 0.22
N PHE A 146 11.98 -21.96 0.03
CA PHE A 146 11.67 -20.93 1.02
C PHE A 146 10.32 -20.27 0.81
N PHE A 147 10.03 -19.82 -0.43
CA PHE A 147 8.77 -19.14 -0.71
C PHE A 147 7.62 -20.15 -0.80
N ARG A 148 6.45 -19.71 -0.39
CA ARG A 148 5.23 -20.52 -0.38
C ARG A 148 4.21 -20.00 -1.39
N THR A 149 3.14 -20.75 -1.59
CA THR A 149 1.94 -20.22 -2.25
C THR A 149 1.31 -19.16 -1.35
N GLY A 150 1.19 -17.95 -1.87
CA GLY A 150 0.40 -16.89 -1.26
C GLY A 150 -1.09 -17.14 -1.49
N THR A 151 -1.93 -16.68 -0.58
CA THR A 151 -3.39 -16.81 -0.69
C THR A 151 -4.06 -15.49 -0.33
N SER A 152 -5.07 -15.11 -1.12
CA SER A 152 -5.94 -13.97 -0.85
C SER A 152 -7.37 -14.45 -0.79
N PHE A 153 -8.07 -14.12 0.28
CA PHE A 153 -9.49 -14.37 0.45
C PHE A 153 -10.22 -13.04 0.52
N ASN A 154 -11.16 -12.83 -0.40
CA ASN A 154 -11.95 -11.62 -0.50
C ASN A 154 -13.43 -11.96 -0.34
N GLU A 155 -14.11 -11.24 0.54
CA GLU A 155 -15.54 -11.37 0.76
C GLU A 155 -16.19 -10.01 0.88
N GLY A 156 -17.43 -9.89 0.38
CA GLY A 156 -18.15 -8.63 0.42
C GLY A 156 -19.64 -8.79 0.27
N VAL A 157 -20.35 -7.86 0.88
CA VAL A 157 -21.79 -7.70 0.74
C VAL A 157 -22.07 -6.25 0.39
N SER A 158 -22.87 -6.01 -0.63
CA SER A 158 -23.35 -4.68 -0.97
C SER A 158 -24.87 -4.65 -1.12
N PHE A 159 -25.43 -3.51 -0.76
CA PHE A 159 -26.84 -3.18 -0.91
C PHE A 159 -26.96 -1.95 -1.79
N GLN A 160 -27.83 -2.00 -2.80
CA GLN A 160 -28.05 -0.91 -3.74
C GLN A 160 -29.52 -0.82 -4.10
N GLN A 161 -30.16 0.28 -3.72
CA GLN A 161 -31.60 0.47 -3.97
C GLN A 161 -31.97 1.96 -4.10
N ASN A 162 -33.11 2.25 -4.71
CA ASN A 162 -33.77 3.56 -4.64
C ASN A 162 -35.00 3.44 -3.75
N ILE A 163 -34.97 4.14 -2.62
CA ILE A 163 -36.02 4.11 -1.61
C ILE A 163 -36.69 5.48 -1.60
N LYS A 164 -37.93 5.56 -2.12
CA LYS A 164 -38.74 6.79 -2.14
C LYS A 164 -37.97 7.99 -2.72
N GLY A 165 -37.28 7.80 -3.85
CA GLY A 165 -36.52 8.87 -4.51
C GLY A 165 -35.11 9.07 -3.98
N THR A 166 -34.73 8.44 -2.88
CA THR A 166 -33.34 8.43 -2.36
C THR A 166 -32.61 7.19 -2.85
N ALA A 167 -31.57 7.39 -3.62
CA ALA A 167 -30.66 6.35 -4.05
C ALA A 167 -29.67 6.04 -2.92
N VAL A 168 -29.64 4.80 -2.45
CA VAL A 168 -28.79 4.34 -1.35
C VAL A 168 -27.86 3.23 -1.83
N PHE A 169 -26.58 3.35 -1.48
CA PHE A 169 -25.58 2.32 -1.63
C PHE A 169 -24.88 2.08 -0.28
N ALA A 170 -24.73 0.83 0.09
CA ALA A 170 -23.98 0.41 1.26
C ALA A 170 -23.17 -0.83 0.94
N SER A 171 -21.91 -0.91 1.39
CA SER A 171 -21.08 -2.11 1.24
C SER A 171 -20.22 -2.35 2.47
N VAL A 172 -19.91 -3.62 2.72
CA VAL A 172 -18.87 -4.08 3.64
C VAL A 172 -18.06 -5.12 2.90
N ASN A 173 -16.75 -4.90 2.83
CA ASN A 173 -15.82 -5.79 2.13
C ASN A 173 -14.63 -6.08 3.04
N ARG A 174 -14.13 -7.33 2.99
CA ARG A 174 -12.95 -7.77 3.70
C ARG A 174 -12.01 -8.53 2.77
N SER A 175 -10.71 -8.27 2.91
CA SER A 175 -9.63 -9.01 2.27
C SER A 175 -8.66 -9.50 3.34
N ASP A 176 -8.33 -10.78 3.28
CA ASP A 176 -7.33 -11.43 4.13
C ASP A 176 -6.26 -12.06 3.23
N ASP A 177 -5.08 -11.43 3.20
CA ASP A 177 -3.98 -11.79 2.32
C ASP A 177 -2.83 -12.42 3.12
N ALA A 178 -2.38 -13.58 2.70
CA ALA A 178 -1.16 -14.24 3.16
C ALA A 178 -0.15 -14.28 2.00
N SER A 179 0.97 -13.59 2.16
CA SER A 179 2.00 -13.43 1.12
C SER A 179 2.73 -14.74 0.79
N ILE A 180 3.39 -14.77 -0.37
CA ILE A 180 4.38 -15.79 -0.72
C ILE A 180 5.56 -15.82 0.26
N THR A 181 5.88 -14.70 0.91
CA THR A 181 6.88 -14.65 1.98
C THR A 181 6.27 -15.22 3.27
N PRO A 182 6.91 -16.19 3.93
CA PRO A 182 6.42 -16.75 5.18
C PRO A 182 6.12 -15.66 6.21
N ARG A 183 5.01 -15.85 6.98
CA ARG A 183 4.57 -14.96 8.09
C ARG A 183 4.17 -13.53 7.71
N SER A 184 4.20 -13.15 6.44
CA SER A 184 3.71 -11.86 5.96
C SER A 184 2.21 -11.91 5.67
N LYS A 185 1.43 -10.97 6.23
CA LYS A 185 -0.03 -10.90 6.13
C LYS A 185 -0.52 -9.47 5.98
N LEU A 186 -1.62 -9.31 5.26
CA LEU A 186 -2.34 -8.05 5.14
C LEU A 186 -3.84 -8.31 5.28
N ASN A 187 -4.49 -7.61 6.20
CA ASN A 187 -5.94 -7.65 6.36
C ASN A 187 -6.51 -6.27 6.10
N LYS A 188 -7.58 -6.20 5.32
CA LYS A 188 -8.24 -4.93 5.00
C LYS A 188 -9.75 -5.08 5.12
N THR A 189 -10.38 -4.08 5.72
CA THR A 189 -11.84 -3.97 5.80
C THR A 189 -12.25 -2.60 5.26
N ASN A 190 -13.20 -2.60 4.33
CA ASN A 190 -13.80 -1.41 3.74
C ASN A 190 -15.29 -1.36 4.06
N ILE A 191 -15.77 -0.20 4.51
CA ILE A 191 -17.20 0.06 4.72
C ILE A 191 -17.56 1.33 3.96
N THR A 192 -18.50 1.25 3.03
CA THR A 192 -18.97 2.37 2.21
C THR A 192 -20.45 2.62 2.43
N LEU A 193 -20.82 3.87 2.63
CA LEU A 193 -22.21 4.34 2.66
C LEU A 193 -22.33 5.54 1.75
N ARG A 194 -23.34 5.55 0.87
CA ARG A 194 -23.68 6.67 0.00
C ARG A 194 -25.17 6.85 -0.12
N ALA A 195 -25.63 8.09 -0.09
CA ALA A 195 -27.01 8.45 -0.33
C ALA A 195 -27.06 9.64 -1.27
N THR A 196 -27.93 9.55 -2.28
CA THR A 196 -28.20 10.63 -3.24
C THR A 196 -29.71 10.87 -3.30
N THR A 197 -30.13 12.11 -3.12
CA THR A 197 -31.54 12.45 -3.12
C THR A 197 -31.81 13.83 -3.72
N PHE A 198 -33.03 14.05 -4.21
CA PHE A 198 -33.56 15.37 -4.51
C PHE A 198 -34.33 15.88 -3.31
N LEU A 199 -34.19 17.17 -2.98
CA LEU A 199 -34.86 17.80 -1.84
C LEU A 199 -36.22 18.38 -2.18
N ASP A 200 -36.52 18.52 -3.48
CA ASP A 200 -37.74 19.09 -4.00
C ASP A 200 -38.33 18.21 -5.14
N GLU A 201 -39.65 18.30 -5.35
CA GLU A 201 -40.33 17.58 -6.40
C GLU A 201 -39.93 18.02 -7.83
N ALA A 202 -39.41 19.24 -7.96
CA ALA A 202 -38.95 19.78 -9.22
C ALA A 202 -37.50 19.32 -9.56
N GLU A 203 -36.87 18.49 -8.72
CA GLU A 203 -35.54 17.95 -8.87
C GLU A 203 -34.42 19.01 -9.07
N LYS A 204 -34.68 20.23 -8.58
CA LYS A 204 -33.73 21.35 -8.70
C LYS A 204 -32.61 21.27 -7.69
N TRP A 205 -32.88 20.71 -6.50
CA TRP A 205 -31.89 20.57 -5.44
C TRP A 205 -31.49 19.11 -5.28
N LYS A 206 -30.26 18.79 -5.57
CA LYS A 206 -29.69 17.44 -5.41
C LYS A 206 -28.64 17.44 -4.32
N VAL A 207 -28.76 16.50 -3.38
CA VAL A 207 -27.71 16.21 -2.37
C VAL A 207 -27.12 14.84 -2.65
N ASP A 208 -25.80 14.75 -2.58
CA ASP A 208 -25.05 13.49 -2.61
C ASP A 208 -24.08 13.48 -1.42
N ALA A 209 -24.15 12.47 -0.59
CA ALA A 209 -23.28 12.31 0.58
C ALA A 209 -22.72 10.90 0.62
N LYS A 210 -21.41 10.79 0.90
CA LYS A 210 -20.69 9.52 0.97
C LYS A 210 -19.70 9.53 2.12
N VAL A 211 -19.58 8.37 2.76
CA VAL A 211 -18.52 8.04 3.72
C VAL A 211 -17.95 6.67 3.36
N ASN A 212 -16.63 6.57 3.32
CA ASN A 212 -15.91 5.32 3.18
C ASN A 212 -14.89 5.23 4.31
N TYR A 213 -15.00 4.19 5.12
CA TYR A 213 -14.06 3.87 6.19
C TYR A 213 -13.23 2.65 5.80
N ILE A 214 -11.91 2.75 5.99
CA ILE A 214 -10.95 1.72 5.64
C ILE A 214 -10.09 1.45 6.87
N ASN A 215 -10.07 0.18 7.29
CA ASN A 215 -9.10 -0.32 8.26
C ASN A 215 -8.16 -1.29 7.58
N GLN A 216 -6.86 -1.11 7.75
CA GLN A 216 -5.82 -1.98 7.22
C GLN A 216 -4.84 -2.34 8.32
N ASN A 217 -4.56 -3.65 8.45
CA ASN A 217 -3.57 -4.18 9.37
C ASN A 217 -2.57 -5.02 8.59
N ALA A 218 -1.30 -4.74 8.72
CA ALA A 218 -0.24 -5.52 8.12
C ALA A 218 0.71 -6.05 9.19
N HIS A 219 1.21 -7.23 8.95
CA HIS A 219 2.20 -7.91 9.77
C HIS A 219 3.30 -8.47 8.88
N ASN A 220 4.56 -8.16 9.22
CA ASN A 220 5.75 -8.58 8.47
C ASN A 220 5.68 -8.20 6.98
N ARG A 221 5.46 -6.92 6.68
CA ARG A 221 5.61 -6.43 5.31
C ARG A 221 7.00 -6.75 4.80
N PRO A 222 7.12 -7.30 3.57
CA PRO A 222 8.42 -7.56 2.98
C PRO A 222 9.26 -6.27 2.87
N ILE A 223 10.51 -6.37 3.30
CA ILE A 223 11.49 -5.30 3.15
C ILE A 223 12.11 -5.41 1.76
N GLN A 224 12.38 -4.28 1.12
CA GLN A 224 12.91 -4.19 -0.25
C GLN A 224 14.39 -3.79 -0.27
N GLY A 225 14.98 -3.82 -1.48
CA GLY A 225 16.36 -3.37 -1.73
C GLY A 225 17.42 -4.31 -1.15
N VAL A 226 18.61 -3.76 -0.91
CA VAL A 226 19.77 -4.52 -0.39
C VAL A 226 19.78 -4.64 1.15
N ASN A 227 18.66 -4.35 1.79
CA ASN A 227 18.50 -4.45 3.23
C ASN A 227 18.77 -5.90 3.71
N PRO A 228 19.49 -6.12 4.82
CA PRO A 228 19.72 -7.44 5.41
C PRO A 228 18.44 -8.23 5.73
N SER A 229 17.36 -7.49 6.04
CA SER A 229 16.05 -8.05 6.34
C SER A 229 15.23 -8.40 5.08
N ASN A 230 15.77 -8.20 3.88
CA ASN A 230 15.12 -8.59 2.64
C ASN A 230 15.37 -10.08 2.35
N ALA A 231 14.38 -10.92 2.61
CA ALA A 231 14.46 -12.36 2.36
C ALA A 231 14.75 -12.69 0.89
N PHE A 232 14.20 -11.92 -0.08
CA PHE A 232 14.50 -12.12 -1.51
C PHE A 232 15.98 -11.92 -1.81
N ASN A 233 16.57 -10.83 -1.28
CA ASN A 233 17.99 -10.56 -1.49
C ASN A 233 18.87 -11.70 -0.93
N THR A 234 18.56 -12.20 0.27
CA THR A 234 19.30 -13.29 0.88
C THR A 234 19.13 -14.60 0.10
N ILE A 235 17.91 -14.98 -0.24
CA ILE A 235 17.63 -16.24 -0.95
C ILE A 235 18.23 -16.26 -2.35
N TYR A 236 18.15 -15.14 -3.10
CA TYR A 236 18.69 -15.06 -4.46
C TYR A 236 20.23 -15.06 -4.49
N ASN A 237 20.87 -14.59 -3.42
CA ASN A 237 22.33 -14.57 -3.28
C ASN A 237 22.88 -15.75 -2.45
N LEU A 238 22.02 -16.65 -1.98
CA LEU A 238 22.47 -17.80 -1.20
C LEU A 238 23.32 -18.74 -2.06
N PRO A 239 24.49 -19.19 -1.58
CA PRO A 239 25.30 -20.19 -2.30
C PRO A 239 24.50 -21.42 -2.69
N ARG A 240 24.67 -21.88 -3.94
CA ARG A 240 23.81 -22.92 -4.53
C ARG A 240 23.86 -24.25 -3.82
N SER A 241 24.94 -24.58 -3.13
CA SER A 241 25.08 -25.83 -2.36
C SER A 241 24.65 -25.75 -0.91
N LEU A 242 24.16 -24.59 -0.44
CA LEU A 242 23.49 -24.48 0.83
C LEU A 242 22.00 -24.80 0.66
N ASN A 243 21.46 -25.64 1.52
CA ASN A 243 20.04 -25.95 1.57
C ASN A 243 19.37 -25.02 2.58
N ILE A 244 18.54 -24.11 2.11
CA ILE A 244 17.86 -23.14 3.00
C ILE A 244 17.02 -23.81 4.09
N ARG A 245 16.50 -25.01 3.86
CA ARG A 245 15.69 -25.76 4.85
C ARG A 245 16.49 -26.17 6.08
N GLU A 246 17.81 -26.26 5.99
CA GLU A 246 18.66 -26.55 7.16
C GLU A 246 18.68 -25.42 8.19
N PHE A 247 18.20 -24.24 7.80
CA PHE A 247 18.14 -23.05 8.62
C PHE A 247 16.73 -22.76 9.13
N GLU A 248 15.78 -23.69 8.97
CA GLU A 248 14.40 -23.56 9.46
C GLU A 248 14.33 -23.59 11.00
N ASP A 249 15.22 -24.38 11.63
CA ASP A 249 15.55 -24.26 13.06
C ASP A 249 16.49 -23.06 13.19
N ASP A 250 15.92 -21.90 13.35
CA ASP A 250 16.56 -20.61 13.10
C ASP A 250 17.33 -20.04 14.30
N VAL A 251 17.26 -20.66 15.47
CA VAL A 251 17.98 -20.27 16.68
C VAL A 251 18.65 -21.47 17.38
N ASP A 252 19.79 -21.19 18.02
CA ASP A 252 20.49 -22.14 18.89
C ASP A 252 19.83 -22.21 20.29
N GLU A 253 20.38 -23.06 21.18
CA GLU A 253 19.91 -23.22 22.56
C GLU A 253 20.01 -21.92 23.38
N GLN A 254 20.84 -20.98 23.00
CA GLN A 254 21.01 -19.67 23.62
C GLN A 254 20.10 -18.61 23.03
N GLY A 255 19.35 -18.94 21.97
CA GLY A 255 18.46 -18.01 21.25
C GLY A 255 19.16 -17.13 20.21
N ASN A 256 20.42 -17.43 19.84
CA ASN A 256 21.09 -16.72 18.77
C ASN A 256 20.73 -17.32 17.42
N MET A 257 20.71 -16.46 16.40
CA MET A 257 20.41 -16.84 15.03
C MET A 257 21.41 -17.86 14.48
N ILE A 258 20.92 -18.97 13.96
CA ILE A 258 21.72 -19.95 13.24
C ILE A 258 21.89 -19.50 11.81
N TRP A 259 23.15 -19.33 11.37
CA TRP A 259 23.51 -18.99 10.00
C TRP A 259 24.88 -19.50 9.63
N TYR A 260 25.10 -19.81 8.36
CA TYR A 260 26.36 -20.41 7.88
C TYR A 260 27.55 -19.42 7.90
N ASP A 261 27.26 -18.12 7.74
CA ASP A 261 28.29 -17.08 7.65
C ASP A 261 28.51 -16.43 9.02
N ALA A 262 29.60 -16.84 9.68
CA ALA A 262 30.02 -16.31 10.97
C ALA A 262 30.68 -14.92 10.89
N SER A 263 30.91 -14.37 9.68
CA SER A 263 31.70 -13.14 9.47
C SER A 263 31.01 -11.84 9.85
N LYS A 264 29.85 -11.90 10.54
CA LYS A 264 29.01 -10.74 10.84
C LYS A 264 28.53 -10.01 9.58
N ASN A 265 28.36 -10.75 8.50
CA ASN A 265 27.69 -10.26 7.31
C ASN A 265 26.31 -9.72 7.68
N PRO A 266 25.88 -8.61 7.10
CA PRO A 266 24.53 -8.12 7.30
C PRO A 266 23.44 -9.09 6.82
N GLN A 267 23.72 -10.05 5.94
CA GLN A 267 22.72 -11.07 5.58
C GLN A 267 22.38 -11.93 6.78
N GLU A 268 21.08 -12.10 7.00
CA GLU A 268 20.52 -12.87 8.11
C GLU A 268 19.72 -14.05 7.58
N ASN A 269 19.60 -15.10 8.40
CA ASN A 269 18.76 -16.25 8.10
C ASN A 269 17.30 -15.79 7.78
N PRO A 270 16.77 -16.04 6.57
CA PRO A 270 15.44 -15.58 6.18
C PRO A 270 14.31 -16.10 7.06
N TYR A 271 14.42 -17.31 7.62
CA TYR A 271 13.43 -17.82 8.58
C TYR A 271 13.46 -17.04 9.89
N TRP A 272 14.69 -16.73 10.38
CA TRP A 272 14.87 -15.88 11.56
C TRP A 272 14.32 -14.48 11.31
N VAL A 273 14.63 -13.88 10.17
CA VAL A 273 14.10 -12.55 9.78
C VAL A 273 12.57 -12.54 9.82
N THR A 274 11.90 -13.50 9.18
CA THR A 274 10.44 -13.53 9.14
C THR A 274 9.78 -13.83 10.50
N ARG A 275 10.54 -14.36 11.46
CA ARG A 275 10.07 -14.71 12.82
C ARG A 275 10.40 -13.64 13.85
N TYR A 276 11.60 -13.08 13.79
CA TYR A 276 12.18 -12.26 14.86
C TYR A 276 12.47 -10.81 14.47
N ARG A 277 12.30 -10.44 13.19
CA ARG A 277 12.23 -9.04 12.74
C ARG A 277 10.81 -8.71 12.33
N GLN A 278 9.99 -8.42 13.33
CA GLN A 278 8.57 -8.16 13.13
C GLN A 278 8.34 -6.68 12.86
N ASN A 279 7.61 -6.37 11.81
CA ASN A 279 7.04 -5.06 11.58
C ASN A 279 5.52 -5.16 11.50
N GLU A 280 4.85 -4.22 12.12
CA GLU A 280 3.39 -4.15 12.16
C GLU A 280 2.95 -2.72 11.86
N ASP A 281 1.89 -2.58 11.08
CA ASP A 281 1.22 -1.30 10.92
C ASP A 281 -0.29 -1.45 10.90
N THR A 282 -0.95 -0.43 11.47
CA THR A 282 -2.41 -0.30 11.42
C THR A 282 -2.74 1.06 10.85
N ARG A 283 -3.54 1.09 9.77
CA ARG A 283 -4.06 2.30 9.17
C ARG A 283 -5.57 2.34 9.29
N ASN A 284 -6.07 3.47 9.77
CA ASN A 284 -7.49 3.82 9.75
C ASN A 284 -7.66 5.04 8.87
N ARG A 285 -8.48 4.94 7.81
CA ARG A 285 -8.74 6.02 6.86
C ARG A 285 -10.22 6.29 6.73
N LEU A 286 -10.58 7.55 6.67
CA LEU A 286 -11.93 8.03 6.42
C LEU A 286 -11.90 8.94 5.20
N LEU A 287 -12.60 8.53 4.14
CA LEU A 287 -12.90 9.36 2.97
C LEU A 287 -14.34 9.80 3.06
N GLY A 288 -14.60 11.09 3.05
CA GLY A 288 -15.96 11.64 3.09
C GLY A 288 -16.13 12.72 2.05
N ASN A 289 -17.32 12.75 1.43
CA ASN A 289 -17.73 13.88 0.61
C ASN A 289 -19.21 14.17 0.78
N ILE A 290 -19.56 15.42 0.55
CA ILE A 290 -20.92 15.88 0.43
C ILE A 290 -20.99 16.92 -0.68
N SER A 291 -22.00 16.83 -1.54
CA SER A 291 -22.29 17.86 -2.53
C SER A 291 -23.73 18.32 -2.46
N LEU A 292 -23.93 19.59 -2.72
CA LEU A 292 -25.23 20.22 -2.90
C LEU A 292 -25.24 20.89 -4.27
N LYS A 293 -26.05 20.38 -5.17
CA LYS A 293 -26.23 20.93 -6.50
C LYS A 293 -27.61 21.59 -6.61
N TYR A 294 -27.62 22.83 -7.14
CA TYR A 294 -28.82 23.58 -7.46
C TYR A 294 -28.89 23.89 -8.95
N ALA A 295 -29.93 23.40 -9.61
CA ALA A 295 -30.18 23.61 -11.05
C ALA A 295 -31.51 24.38 -11.24
N PRO A 296 -31.51 25.73 -11.12
CA PRO A 296 -32.72 26.53 -11.26
C PRO A 296 -33.34 26.42 -12.67
N THR A 297 -32.50 26.16 -13.69
CA THR A 297 -32.91 26.00 -15.09
C THR A 297 -32.12 24.84 -15.72
N ASP A 298 -32.58 24.37 -16.89
CA ASP A 298 -31.90 23.26 -17.62
C ASP A 298 -30.52 23.66 -18.17
N TRP A 299 -30.30 24.95 -18.34
CA TRP A 299 -29.03 25.48 -18.89
C TRP A 299 -28.02 25.99 -17.86
N PHE A 300 -28.40 26.09 -16.58
CA PHE A 300 -27.52 26.60 -15.52
C PHE A 300 -27.63 25.78 -14.25
N ASP A 301 -26.48 25.39 -13.71
CA ASP A 301 -26.37 24.77 -12.41
C ASP A 301 -25.16 25.28 -11.62
N ILE A 302 -25.28 25.22 -10.30
CA ILE A 302 -24.19 25.48 -9.36
C ILE A 302 -24.10 24.31 -8.37
N GLU A 303 -22.87 23.87 -8.11
CA GLU A 303 -22.56 22.81 -7.15
C GLU A 303 -21.59 23.32 -6.10
N LEU A 304 -21.91 23.07 -4.83
CA LEU A 304 -21.03 23.23 -3.68
C LEU A 304 -20.60 21.84 -3.23
N ARG A 305 -19.33 21.63 -2.97
CA ARG A 305 -18.80 20.34 -2.53
C ARG A 305 -17.85 20.51 -1.36
N GLY A 306 -17.99 19.66 -0.34
CA GLY A 306 -17.04 19.46 0.75
C GLY A 306 -16.50 18.04 0.70
N GLY A 307 -15.18 17.89 0.81
CA GLY A 307 -14.54 16.58 0.84
C GLY A 307 -13.45 16.52 1.88
N THR A 308 -13.27 15.36 2.47
CA THR A 308 -12.22 15.08 3.45
C THR A 308 -11.54 13.75 3.18
N ASP A 309 -10.24 13.73 3.32
CA ASP A 309 -9.40 12.55 3.39
C ASP A 309 -8.63 12.62 4.71
N TYR A 310 -8.95 11.75 5.64
CA TYR A 310 -8.32 11.68 6.95
C TYR A 310 -7.79 10.27 7.19
N TYR A 311 -6.53 10.14 7.58
CA TYR A 311 -6.03 8.86 8.05
C TYR A 311 -5.05 8.99 9.23
N THR A 312 -4.99 7.92 10.02
CA THR A 312 -3.95 7.67 11.00
C THR A 312 -3.26 6.35 10.67
N THR A 313 -1.95 6.32 10.77
CA THR A 313 -1.16 5.09 10.67
C THR A 313 -0.30 4.99 11.92
N THR A 314 -0.39 3.88 12.64
CA THR A 314 0.55 3.50 13.68
C THR A 314 1.42 2.37 13.18
N LYS A 315 2.70 2.37 13.54
CA LYS A 315 3.65 1.33 13.14
C LYS A 315 4.57 0.97 14.28
N SER A 316 5.01 -0.27 14.33
CA SER A 316 6.04 -0.73 15.25
C SER A 316 6.97 -1.71 14.56
N GLU A 317 8.22 -1.71 14.98
CA GLU A 317 9.24 -2.69 14.59
C GLU A 317 9.88 -3.26 15.84
N LYS A 318 9.88 -4.60 15.92
CA LYS A 318 10.48 -5.39 17.00
C LYS A 318 11.54 -6.29 16.39
N VAL A 319 12.81 -6.05 16.73
CA VAL A 319 13.89 -6.96 16.41
C VAL A 319 14.30 -7.67 17.67
N TYR A 320 14.16 -8.99 17.65
CA TYR A 320 14.56 -9.81 18.80
C TYR A 320 16.07 -9.89 18.92
N ALA A 321 16.55 -10.13 20.13
CA ALA A 321 17.97 -10.36 20.41
C ALA A 321 18.45 -11.64 19.73
N GLY A 322 19.76 -11.73 19.46
CA GLY A 322 20.41 -12.90 18.87
C GLY A 322 20.71 -12.79 17.37
N GLY A 323 20.26 -11.73 16.69
CA GLY A 323 20.59 -11.47 15.29
C GLY A 323 22.00 -10.89 15.11
N ASN A 324 22.58 -11.09 13.92
CA ASN A 324 23.94 -10.62 13.60
C ASN A 324 24.07 -9.08 13.63
N THR A 325 23.03 -8.37 13.17
CA THR A 325 23.03 -6.90 13.05
C THR A 325 22.45 -6.20 14.28
N SER A 326 21.71 -6.93 15.13
CA SER A 326 21.08 -6.40 16.34
C SER A 326 21.13 -7.43 17.46
N PRO A 327 22.33 -7.72 18.02
CA PRO A 327 22.50 -8.81 19.00
C PRO A 327 21.70 -8.62 20.29
N ARG A 328 21.37 -7.39 20.67
CA ARG A 328 20.55 -7.07 21.85
C ARG A 328 19.07 -6.85 21.53
N GLY A 329 18.71 -6.88 20.24
CA GLY A 329 17.39 -6.51 19.76
C GLY A 329 17.22 -5.00 19.60
N LEU A 330 16.08 -4.62 18.99
CA LEU A 330 15.75 -3.21 18.70
C LEU A 330 14.25 -3.01 18.81
N TYR A 331 13.84 -1.81 19.21
CA TYR A 331 12.44 -1.39 19.20
C TYR A 331 12.27 -0.01 18.62
N THR A 332 11.32 0.09 17.69
CA THR A 332 10.92 1.36 17.07
C THR A 332 9.41 1.42 16.97
N GLU A 333 8.84 2.59 17.22
CA GLU A 333 7.43 2.87 16.98
C GLU A 333 7.26 4.21 16.28
N GLY A 334 6.15 4.37 15.57
CA GLY A 334 5.85 5.60 14.87
C GLY A 334 4.37 5.79 14.64
N SER A 335 4.00 7.03 14.40
CA SER A 335 2.65 7.41 14.04
C SER A 335 2.65 8.47 12.94
N GLU A 336 1.66 8.40 12.07
CA GLU A 336 1.38 9.41 11.08
C GLU A 336 -0.10 9.76 11.14
N THR A 337 -0.42 11.06 11.20
CA THR A 337 -1.77 11.57 11.05
C THR A 337 -1.78 12.51 9.87
N PHE A 338 -2.71 12.30 8.97
CA PHE A 338 -2.91 13.11 7.78
C PHE A 338 -4.36 13.55 7.68
N TYR A 339 -4.58 14.78 7.24
CA TYR A 339 -5.88 15.20 6.73
C TYR A 339 -5.72 16.15 5.55
N GLU A 340 -6.65 16.05 4.61
CA GLU A 340 -6.86 17.00 3.54
C GLU A 340 -8.36 17.31 3.44
N ASN A 341 -8.72 18.57 3.62
CA ASN A 341 -10.08 19.06 3.45
C ASN A 341 -10.15 19.94 2.21
N ASN A 342 -11.13 19.69 1.36
CA ASN A 342 -11.38 20.42 0.13
C ASN A 342 -12.79 20.99 0.16
N PHE A 343 -12.93 22.30 -0.09
CA PHE A 343 -14.20 22.98 -0.28
C PHE A 343 -14.22 23.61 -1.65
N SER A 344 -15.14 23.23 -2.51
CA SER A 344 -15.20 23.70 -3.87
C SER A 344 -16.58 24.18 -4.26
N PHE A 345 -16.62 25.11 -5.22
CA PHE A 345 -17.83 25.46 -5.96
C PHE A 345 -17.58 25.32 -7.45
N LEU A 346 -18.63 24.99 -8.19
CA LEU A 346 -18.62 24.90 -9.65
C LEU A 346 -19.93 25.45 -10.19
N ALA A 347 -19.87 26.50 -11.00
CA ALA A 347 -21.01 27.01 -11.75
C ALA A 347 -20.85 26.60 -13.22
N THR A 348 -21.89 26.05 -13.82
CA THR A 348 -21.89 25.59 -15.21
C THR A 348 -23.08 26.18 -15.94
N ALA A 349 -22.83 26.81 -17.09
CA ALA A 349 -23.87 27.20 -18.03
C ALA A 349 -23.63 26.47 -19.36
N ARG A 350 -24.70 25.87 -19.89
CA ARG A 350 -24.66 25.06 -21.12
C ARG A 350 -25.77 25.42 -22.06
N LYS A 351 -25.52 25.40 -23.37
CA LYS A 351 -26.53 25.58 -24.38
C LYS A 351 -26.15 24.84 -25.65
N ASP A 352 -27.02 23.96 -26.12
CA ASP A 352 -26.72 23.14 -27.31
C ASP A 352 -26.84 23.91 -28.62
N ASN A 353 -27.65 24.96 -28.67
CA ASN A 353 -27.84 25.85 -29.84
C ASN A 353 -27.73 27.32 -29.42
N LEU A 354 -26.50 27.84 -29.35
CA LEU A 354 -26.24 29.28 -29.10
C LEU A 354 -26.58 30.12 -30.33
N ILE A 355 -26.09 29.69 -31.51
CA ILE A 355 -26.35 30.30 -32.83
C ILE A 355 -26.27 29.14 -33.83
N ASP A 356 -27.43 28.83 -34.46
CA ASP A 356 -27.63 27.82 -35.50
C ASP A 356 -27.00 26.44 -35.14
N ARG A 357 -25.76 26.16 -35.46
CA ARG A 357 -25.07 24.89 -35.21
C ARG A 357 -24.01 24.95 -34.11
N LEU A 358 -23.89 26.08 -33.43
CA LEU A 358 -22.92 26.28 -32.38
C LEU A 358 -23.53 26.03 -31.01
N GLY A 359 -23.08 24.99 -30.33
CA GLY A 359 -23.36 24.71 -28.93
C GLY A 359 -22.12 24.88 -28.05
N GLY A 360 -22.28 24.73 -26.75
CA GLY A 360 -21.15 24.73 -25.84
C GLY A 360 -21.52 24.85 -24.37
N PHE A 361 -20.51 24.82 -23.54
CA PHE A 361 -20.64 25.10 -22.12
C PHE A 361 -19.48 25.93 -21.59
N VAL A 362 -19.77 26.72 -20.58
CA VAL A 362 -18.78 27.44 -19.79
C VAL A 362 -18.89 27.01 -18.35
N THR A 363 -17.74 26.79 -17.72
CA THR A 363 -17.66 26.52 -16.29
C THR A 363 -16.78 27.55 -15.61
N PHE A 364 -17.16 27.91 -14.39
CA PHE A 364 -16.35 28.71 -13.48
C PHE A 364 -16.37 28.08 -12.11
N GLY A 365 -15.20 27.85 -11.50
CA GLY A 365 -15.10 27.18 -10.24
C GLY A 365 -13.92 27.61 -9.38
N GLY A 366 -13.92 27.16 -8.15
CA GLY A 366 -12.83 27.38 -7.24
C GLY A 366 -12.73 26.27 -6.19
N ASN A 367 -11.54 26.13 -5.61
CA ASN A 367 -11.26 25.17 -4.55
C ASN A 367 -10.42 25.79 -3.45
N LEU A 368 -10.77 25.51 -2.21
CA LEU A 368 -10.00 25.79 -1.00
C LEU A 368 -9.54 24.46 -0.43
N MET A 369 -8.24 24.20 -0.44
CA MET A 369 -7.61 23.02 0.14
C MET A 369 -6.87 23.38 1.43
N LEU A 370 -7.09 22.58 2.46
CA LEU A 370 -6.35 22.62 3.73
C LEU A 370 -5.79 21.22 3.99
N GLN A 371 -4.47 21.10 4.11
CA GLN A 371 -3.78 19.84 4.33
C GLN A 371 -2.83 19.94 5.52
N GLN A 372 -2.78 18.88 6.33
CA GLN A 372 -1.76 18.72 7.35
C GLN A 372 -1.31 17.28 7.42
N ARG A 373 0.00 17.11 7.59
CA ARG A 373 0.66 15.83 7.85
C ARG A 373 1.53 15.99 9.10
N ASN A 374 1.33 15.10 10.05
CA ASN A 374 2.14 15.04 11.27
C ASN A 374 2.70 13.62 11.38
N LYS A 375 4.03 13.51 11.43
CA LYS A 375 4.75 12.25 11.61
C LYS A 375 5.58 12.32 12.88
N MET A 376 5.59 11.22 13.61
CA MET A 376 6.48 10.99 14.74
C MET A 376 7.08 9.59 14.62
N ASN A 377 8.38 9.46 14.81
CA ASN A 377 9.06 8.19 14.94
C ASN A 377 9.93 8.25 16.19
N ALA A 378 9.93 7.15 16.95
CA ALA A 378 10.72 7.01 18.16
C ALA A 378 11.43 5.64 18.12
N SER A 379 12.72 5.61 18.47
CA SER A 379 13.52 4.41 18.51
C SER A 379 14.24 4.30 19.84
N ALA A 380 14.09 3.17 20.51
CA ALA A 380 14.88 2.82 21.68
C ALA A 380 16.35 2.51 21.33
N GLY A 381 16.65 2.24 20.03
CA GLY A 381 17.91 1.65 19.62
C GLY A 381 18.07 0.24 20.18
N GLU A 382 19.31 -0.16 20.53
CA GLU A 382 19.56 -1.44 21.20
C GLU A 382 18.89 -1.51 22.56
N LEU A 383 18.33 -2.69 22.90
CA LEU A 383 17.62 -2.91 24.15
C LEU A 383 18.57 -3.20 25.33
N LEU A 384 18.32 -2.62 26.49
CA LEU A 384 19.05 -2.90 27.73
C LEU A 384 18.74 -4.31 28.24
N VAL A 385 17.44 -4.64 28.34
CA VAL A 385 16.95 -5.98 28.63
C VAL A 385 16.47 -6.59 27.29
N PRO A 386 17.10 -7.66 26.81
CA PRO A 386 16.75 -8.29 25.54
C PRO A 386 15.25 -8.66 25.49
N ASN A 387 14.63 -8.42 24.33
CA ASN A 387 13.24 -8.79 24.03
C ASN A 387 12.16 -8.11 24.91
N LEU A 388 12.52 -7.12 25.71
CA LEU A 388 11.57 -6.23 26.38
C LEU A 388 11.34 -4.98 25.48
N PHE A 389 10.32 -5.03 24.65
CA PHE A 389 10.03 -4.00 23.64
C PHE A 389 9.34 -2.79 24.26
N SER A 390 10.14 -1.80 24.63
CA SER A 390 9.69 -0.53 25.19
C SER A 390 10.70 0.57 24.85
N LEU A 391 10.23 1.77 24.54
CA LEU A 391 11.11 2.93 24.29
C LEU A 391 12.00 3.25 25.48
N ASN A 392 11.54 3.01 26.69
CA ASN A 392 12.31 3.25 27.91
C ASN A 392 13.36 2.18 28.21
N ASN A 393 13.38 1.08 27.43
CA ASN A 393 14.32 -0.02 27.60
C ASN A 393 15.53 0.07 26.67
N GLY A 394 15.81 1.23 26.09
CA GLY A 394 17.01 1.44 25.29
C GLY A 394 18.29 1.53 26.16
N VAL A 395 19.42 1.04 25.63
CA VAL A 395 20.75 1.26 26.22
C VAL A 395 21.05 2.76 26.32
N ASN A 396 20.58 3.51 25.34
CA ASN A 396 20.66 4.96 25.27
C ASN A 396 19.27 5.58 25.39
N LYS A 397 19.22 6.92 25.56
CA LYS A 397 17.94 7.63 25.48
C LYS A 397 17.28 7.44 24.12
N PRO A 398 15.96 7.28 24.05
CA PRO A 398 15.27 7.13 22.78
C PRO A 398 15.53 8.30 21.83
N THR A 399 15.75 8.01 20.57
CA THR A 399 15.79 9.01 19.50
C THR A 399 14.37 9.27 19.03
N VAL A 400 13.95 10.52 19.02
CA VAL A 400 12.62 10.94 18.56
C VAL A 400 12.77 11.92 17.41
N THR A 401 12.07 11.67 16.31
CA THR A 401 11.95 12.59 15.18
C THR A 401 10.49 12.97 14.99
N SER A 402 10.24 14.26 14.72
CA SER A 402 8.91 14.78 14.48
C SER A 402 8.92 15.70 13.25
N GLU A 403 7.93 15.53 12.39
CA GLU A 403 7.75 16.33 11.18
C GLU A 403 6.31 16.84 11.12
N LEU A 404 6.12 18.13 10.89
CA LEU A 404 4.83 18.77 10.69
C LEU A 404 4.82 19.53 9.37
N ILE A 405 4.00 19.07 8.43
CA ILE A 405 3.80 19.72 7.13
C ILE A 405 2.38 20.28 7.08
N ARG A 406 2.24 21.56 6.77
CA ARG A 406 0.95 22.21 6.51
C ARG A 406 0.95 22.84 5.13
N ARG A 407 -0.15 22.65 4.40
CA ARG A 407 -0.35 23.27 3.09
C ARG A 407 -1.75 23.86 3.02
N ARG A 408 -1.83 25.01 2.36
CA ARG A 408 -3.09 25.63 1.98
C ARG A 408 -3.00 26.06 0.54
N MET A 409 -4.03 25.76 -0.23
CA MET A 409 -4.11 26.17 -1.64
C MET A 409 -5.50 26.68 -1.94
N ASN A 410 -5.55 27.88 -2.54
CA ASN A 410 -6.76 28.49 -3.06
C ASN A 410 -6.63 28.53 -4.57
N SER A 411 -7.62 28.02 -5.28
CA SER A 411 -7.61 27.91 -6.74
C SER A 411 -8.90 28.47 -7.32
N LEU A 412 -8.79 29.21 -8.42
CA LEU A 412 -9.90 29.58 -9.29
C LEU A 412 -9.59 29.07 -10.69
N TYR A 413 -10.59 28.57 -11.37
CA TYR A 413 -10.46 28.04 -12.74
C TYR A 413 -11.71 28.31 -13.56
N GLY A 414 -11.52 28.39 -14.88
CA GLY A 414 -12.61 28.49 -15.85
C GLY A 414 -12.30 27.64 -17.07
N SER A 415 -13.33 27.12 -17.70
CA SER A 415 -13.26 26.35 -18.94
C SER A 415 -14.37 26.77 -19.88
N LEU A 416 -14.06 26.87 -21.16
CA LEU A 416 -15.00 27.07 -22.23
C LEU A 416 -14.82 25.92 -23.24
N GLN A 417 -15.90 25.28 -23.59
CA GLN A 417 -15.95 24.28 -24.65
C GLN A 417 -17.02 24.72 -25.67
N LEU A 418 -16.64 24.74 -26.92
CA LEU A 418 -17.54 25.01 -28.03
C LEU A 418 -17.63 23.78 -28.91
N ASN A 419 -18.83 23.41 -29.29
CA ASN A 419 -19.14 22.30 -30.18
C ASN A 419 -19.80 22.81 -31.44
N TRP A 420 -19.34 22.36 -32.60
CA TRP A 420 -19.92 22.69 -33.89
C TRP A 420 -20.59 21.44 -34.47
N ASP A 421 -21.86 21.57 -34.89
CA ASP A 421 -22.73 20.47 -35.39
C ASP A 421 -23.07 19.37 -34.38
N GLY A 422 -23.13 19.65 -33.08
CA GLY A 422 -23.67 18.77 -32.05
C GLY A 422 -22.63 18.17 -31.13
#